data_75fd95c30814cdc1bb2d2d922440ff9c
#
_entry.id   75fd95c30814cdc1bb2d2d922440ff9c
#
_cell.length_a   1.000
_cell.length_b   1.000
_cell.length_c   1.000
_cell.angle_alpha   90.00
_cell.angle_beta   90.00
_cell.angle_gamma   90.00
#
_symmetry.space_group_name_H-M   'P 1'
#
loop_
_entity.id
_entity.type
_entity.pdbx_description
1 polymer ?
#
loop_
_entity_poly.entity_id
_entity_poly.type
_entity_poly.pdbx_seq_one_letter_code
_entity_poly.pdbx_strand_id
1 'polypeptide(L)'
;MNTIVIDLDGTLTIPGSGEDYAGLQPNQAVVAQMRRYAALGYRIAVMTSRNMRSFENSIGLINAHTLPIAIEWLKRHQIPFDEIHVGKPWCGPAGFYVDDRAIRPSEFVAMEPEAIQLLLAGEMS
;
A
#
# COMPACT_ATOMS: atom_id res chain seq x y z
N MET A 1 -8.78 4.46 17.22
CA MET A 1 -7.43 4.53 16.63
C MET A 1 -7.54 4.60 15.11
N ASN A 2 -6.86 5.54 14.50
CA ASN A 2 -6.92 5.71 13.06
C ASN A 2 -5.89 4.82 12.36
N THR A 3 -6.27 4.30 11.20
CA THR A 3 -5.45 3.39 10.40
C THR A 3 -5.30 3.94 8.98
N ILE A 4 -4.08 3.87 8.46
CA ILE A 4 -3.84 4.05 7.04
C ILE A 4 -3.82 2.67 6.40
N VAL A 5 -4.66 2.47 5.40
CA VAL A 5 -4.64 1.26 4.56
C VAL A 5 -3.92 1.63 3.27
N ILE A 6 -2.76 1.05 3.04
CA ILE A 6 -1.89 1.45 1.93
C ILE A 6 -1.59 0.27 1.00
N ASP A 7 -1.65 0.55 -0.29
CA ASP A 7 -1.32 -0.41 -1.34
C ASP A 7 0.20 -0.67 -1.38
N LEU A 8 0.59 -1.85 -1.85
CA LEU A 8 1.99 -2.26 -1.96
C LEU A 8 2.56 -1.92 -3.34
N ASP A 9 2.15 -2.63 -4.38
CA ASP A 9 2.74 -2.49 -5.71
C ASP A 9 2.27 -1.23 -6.43
N GLY A 10 3.23 -0.44 -6.89
CA GLY A 10 2.95 0.85 -7.54
C GLY A 10 2.71 2.00 -6.57
N THR A 11 2.73 1.73 -5.26
CA THR A 11 2.60 2.73 -4.21
C THR A 11 3.83 2.72 -3.31
N LEU A 12 4.06 1.62 -2.58
CA LEU A 12 5.28 1.43 -1.79
C LEU A 12 6.45 1.00 -2.65
N THR A 13 6.21 0.20 -3.67
CA THR A 13 7.23 -0.22 -4.62
C THR A 13 7.24 0.68 -5.84
N ILE A 14 8.42 0.84 -6.45
CA ILE A 14 8.57 1.54 -7.73
C ILE A 14 8.48 0.50 -8.84
N PRO A 15 7.47 0.59 -9.73
CA PRO A 15 7.33 -0.37 -10.84
C PRO A 15 8.57 -0.36 -11.73
N GLY A 16 9.01 -1.56 -12.15
CA GLY A 16 10.14 -1.70 -13.06
C GLY A 16 11.51 -1.43 -12.45
N SER A 17 11.62 -1.27 -11.14
CA SER A 17 12.88 -0.96 -10.45
C SER A 17 13.69 -2.19 -10.08
N GLY A 18 13.20 -3.39 -10.38
CA GLY A 18 13.89 -4.64 -10.11
C GLY A 18 13.39 -5.76 -11.02
N GLU A 19 14.10 -6.89 -11.04
CA GLU A 19 13.75 -8.03 -11.91
C GLU A 19 12.61 -8.88 -11.34
N ASP A 20 12.47 -8.89 -10.01
CA ASP A 20 11.43 -9.62 -9.31
C ASP A 20 10.89 -8.79 -8.15
N TYR A 21 9.87 -9.30 -7.47
CA TYR A 21 9.26 -8.58 -6.35
C TYR A 21 10.24 -8.29 -5.22
N ALA A 22 11.12 -9.23 -4.91
CA ALA A 22 12.11 -9.07 -3.85
C ALA A 22 13.12 -7.97 -4.15
N GLY A 23 13.41 -7.72 -5.43
CA GLY A 23 14.37 -6.73 -5.88
C GLY A 23 13.82 -5.33 -6.16
N LEU A 24 12.51 -5.11 -5.99
CA LEU A 24 11.92 -3.80 -6.23
C LEU A 24 12.43 -2.76 -5.23
N GLN A 25 12.60 -1.53 -5.70
CA GLN A 25 13.01 -0.42 -4.85
C GLN A 25 11.81 0.23 -4.18
N PRO A 26 11.94 0.66 -2.93
CA PRO A 26 10.86 1.38 -2.25
C PRO A 26 10.73 2.81 -2.76
N ASN A 27 9.50 3.32 -2.78
CA ASN A 27 9.23 4.74 -3.01
C ASN A 27 9.52 5.50 -1.71
N GLN A 28 10.70 6.09 -1.63
CA GLN A 28 11.18 6.71 -0.39
C GLN A 28 10.31 7.86 0.10
N ALA A 29 9.70 8.61 -0.81
CA ALA A 29 8.81 9.72 -0.43
C ALA A 29 7.55 9.20 0.27
N VAL A 30 6.96 8.11 -0.25
CA VAL A 30 5.81 7.45 0.38
C VAL A 30 6.20 6.86 1.73
N VAL A 31 7.34 6.19 1.80
CA VAL A 31 7.83 5.59 3.05
C VAL A 31 8.08 6.66 4.13
N ALA A 32 8.67 7.80 3.75
CA ALA A 32 8.90 8.90 4.68
C ALA A 32 7.59 9.43 5.27
N GLN A 33 6.55 9.57 4.44
CA GLN A 33 5.23 10.00 4.89
C GLN A 33 4.57 8.96 5.79
N MET A 34 4.73 7.67 5.50
CA MET A 34 4.26 6.60 6.37
C MET A 34 4.90 6.67 7.76
N ARG A 35 6.22 6.90 7.81
CA ARG A 35 6.93 7.03 9.08
C ARG A 35 6.41 8.21 9.88
N ARG A 36 6.10 9.32 9.21
CA ARG A 36 5.49 10.49 9.84
C ARG A 36 4.15 10.14 10.48
N TYR A 37 3.28 9.45 9.76
CA TYR A 37 1.97 9.04 10.27
C TYR A 37 2.08 8.02 11.40
N ALA A 38 3.02 7.09 11.29
CA ALA A 38 3.29 6.14 12.38
C ALA A 38 3.71 6.87 13.66
N ALA A 39 4.55 7.91 13.53
CA ALA A 39 4.96 8.73 14.66
C ALA A 39 3.81 9.54 15.26
N LEU A 40 2.78 9.86 14.46
CA LEU A 40 1.57 10.52 14.92
C LEU A 40 0.58 9.56 15.61
N GLY A 41 0.90 8.27 15.66
CA GLY A 41 0.07 7.26 16.33
C GLY A 41 -0.89 6.50 15.41
N TYR A 42 -0.80 6.68 14.09
CA TYR A 42 -1.61 5.91 13.14
C TYR A 42 -1.13 4.47 13.06
N ARG A 43 -2.07 3.54 12.98
CA ARG A 43 -1.77 2.17 12.57
C ARG A 43 -1.55 2.14 11.06
N ILE A 44 -0.74 1.22 10.61
CA ILE A 44 -0.46 1.02 9.17
C ILE A 44 -0.86 -0.40 8.79
N ALA A 45 -1.81 -0.51 7.86
CA ALA A 45 -2.22 -1.78 7.28
C ALA A 45 -1.83 -1.76 5.79
N VAL A 46 -0.96 -2.67 5.39
CA VAL A 46 -0.64 -2.86 3.97
C VAL A 46 -1.69 -3.79 3.37
N MET A 47 -2.23 -3.43 2.21
CA MET A 47 -3.20 -4.26 1.50
C MET A 47 -2.76 -4.46 0.06
N THR A 48 -2.70 -5.71 -0.41
CA THR A 48 -2.13 -6.01 -1.73
C THR A 48 -2.99 -6.96 -2.55
N SER A 49 -3.03 -6.70 -3.86
CA SER A 49 -3.59 -7.60 -4.86
C SER A 49 -2.51 -8.47 -5.52
N ARG A 50 -1.27 -8.43 -5.01
CA ARG A 50 -0.15 -9.18 -5.61
C ARG A 50 -0.50 -10.65 -5.77
N ASN A 51 -0.23 -11.17 -6.95
CA ASN A 51 -0.47 -12.56 -7.35
C ASN A 51 -1.95 -13.01 -7.36
N MET A 52 -2.90 -12.10 -7.20
CA MET A 52 -4.32 -12.46 -7.37
C MET A 52 -4.60 -13.02 -8.75
N ARG A 53 -4.05 -12.39 -9.78
CA ARG A 53 -4.18 -12.87 -11.15
C ARG A 53 -3.38 -14.17 -11.37
N SER A 54 -2.11 -14.20 -10.95
CA SER A 54 -1.21 -15.33 -11.18
C SER A 54 -1.69 -16.61 -10.52
N PHE A 55 -2.26 -16.50 -9.32
CA PHE A 55 -2.74 -17.64 -8.53
C PHE A 55 -4.26 -17.80 -8.59
N GLU A 56 -4.90 -17.17 -9.58
CA GLU A 56 -6.33 -17.31 -9.83
C GLU A 56 -7.18 -17.11 -8.57
N ASN A 57 -6.85 -16.01 -7.82
CA ASN A 57 -7.53 -15.61 -6.58
C ASN A 57 -7.38 -16.60 -5.42
N SER A 58 -6.42 -17.52 -5.48
CA SER A 58 -6.19 -18.46 -4.38
C SER A 58 -5.48 -17.78 -3.22
N ILE A 59 -6.21 -17.45 -2.17
CA ILE A 59 -5.65 -16.84 -0.96
C ILE A 59 -4.62 -17.78 -0.31
N GLY A 60 -4.88 -19.08 -0.34
CA GLY A 60 -3.96 -20.09 0.22
C GLY A 60 -2.58 -20.07 -0.46
N LEU A 61 -2.55 -19.99 -1.78
CA LEU A 61 -1.28 -19.90 -2.52
C LEU A 61 -0.57 -18.57 -2.27
N ILE A 62 -1.33 -17.49 -2.17
CA ILE A 62 -0.78 -16.16 -1.88
C ILE A 62 -0.17 -16.14 -0.48
N ASN A 63 -0.85 -16.69 0.52
CA ASN A 63 -0.32 -16.79 1.87
C ASN A 63 0.97 -17.61 1.93
N ALA A 64 1.03 -18.71 1.17
CA ALA A 64 2.20 -19.60 1.19
C ALA A 64 3.41 -19.03 0.46
N HIS A 65 3.19 -18.35 -0.67
CA HIS A 65 4.28 -17.97 -1.58
C HIS A 65 4.52 -16.47 -1.68
N THR A 66 3.48 -15.65 -1.68
CA THR A 66 3.58 -14.20 -1.86
C THR A 66 3.88 -13.49 -0.55
N LEU A 67 3.16 -13.85 0.50
CA LEU A 67 3.21 -13.15 1.78
C LEU A 67 4.59 -13.16 2.42
N PRO A 68 5.34 -14.29 2.46
CA PRO A 68 6.69 -14.28 3.04
C PRO A 68 7.65 -13.31 2.34
N ILE A 69 7.56 -13.20 1.02
CA ILE A 69 8.41 -12.30 0.23
C ILE A 69 8.05 -10.84 0.53
N ALA A 70 6.76 -10.53 0.61
CA ALA A 70 6.29 -9.18 0.91
C ALA A 70 6.70 -8.74 2.33
N ILE A 71 6.55 -9.60 3.32
CA ILE A 71 6.94 -9.30 4.71
C ILE A 71 8.44 -9.08 4.80
N GLU A 72 9.24 -9.95 4.19
CA GLU A 72 10.70 -9.82 4.19
C GLU A 72 11.12 -8.50 3.56
N TRP A 73 10.51 -8.12 2.43
CA TRP A 73 10.80 -6.89 1.74
C TRP A 73 10.49 -5.66 2.61
N LEU A 74 9.32 -5.63 3.25
CA LEU A 74 8.94 -4.54 4.15
C LEU A 74 9.92 -4.40 5.32
N LYS A 75 10.32 -5.51 5.92
CA LYS A 75 11.28 -5.53 7.03
C LYS A 75 12.67 -5.09 6.59
N ARG A 76 13.14 -5.58 5.46
CA ARG A 76 14.46 -5.25 4.92
C ARG A 76 14.61 -3.75 4.64
N HIS A 77 13.56 -3.11 4.15
CA HIS A 77 13.55 -1.68 3.87
C HIS A 77 13.09 -0.82 5.06
N GLN A 78 12.87 -1.45 6.22
CA GLN A 78 12.50 -0.76 7.46
C GLN A 78 11.23 0.09 7.30
N ILE A 79 10.25 -0.45 6.57
CA ILE A 79 8.97 0.21 6.33
C ILE A 79 8.04 -0.14 7.49
N PRO A 80 7.45 0.86 8.18
CA PRO A 80 6.56 0.58 9.30
C PRO A 80 5.25 -0.05 8.79
N PHE A 81 4.84 -1.13 9.43
CA PHE A 81 3.52 -1.72 9.22
C PHE A 81 3.11 -2.53 10.45
N ASP A 82 1.83 -2.49 10.75
CA ASP A 82 1.26 -3.25 11.89
C ASP A 82 0.60 -4.54 11.42
N GLU A 83 0.05 -4.52 10.22
CA GLU A 83 -0.61 -5.67 9.63
C GLU A 83 -0.49 -5.65 8.11
N ILE A 84 -0.65 -6.81 7.50
CA ILE A 84 -0.65 -6.94 6.04
C ILE A 84 -1.81 -7.82 5.62
N HIS A 85 -2.54 -7.38 4.59
CA HIS A 85 -3.70 -8.06 4.03
C HIS A 85 -3.45 -8.42 2.58
N VAL A 86 -3.62 -9.70 2.25
CA VAL A 86 -3.63 -10.19 0.88
C VAL A 86 -5.07 -10.27 0.38
N GLY A 87 -5.24 -10.56 -0.91
CA GLY A 87 -6.58 -10.81 -1.45
C GLY A 87 -7.37 -9.58 -1.86
N LYS A 88 -6.73 -8.42 -1.94
CA LYS A 88 -7.37 -7.25 -2.54
C LYS A 88 -7.73 -7.59 -3.99
N PRO A 89 -9.01 -7.47 -4.39
CA PRO A 89 -9.39 -7.79 -5.77
C PRO A 89 -8.54 -6.99 -6.77
N TRP A 90 -8.03 -7.68 -7.78
CA TRP A 90 -7.29 -7.01 -8.84
C TRP A 90 -8.27 -6.45 -9.87
N CYS A 91 -8.16 -5.16 -10.16
CA CYS A 91 -9.11 -4.45 -11.03
C CYS A 91 -8.85 -4.64 -12.52
N GLY A 92 -7.72 -5.26 -12.91
CA GLY A 92 -7.33 -5.36 -14.30
C GLY A 92 -6.64 -4.11 -14.84
N PRO A 93 -6.08 -4.17 -16.08
CA PRO A 93 -5.29 -3.06 -16.62
C PRO A 93 -6.08 -1.77 -16.87
N ALA A 94 -7.38 -1.87 -17.14
CA ALA A 94 -8.24 -0.72 -17.42
C ALA A 94 -9.24 -0.44 -16.30
N GLY A 95 -9.30 -1.32 -15.30
CA GLY A 95 -10.15 -1.11 -14.12
C GLY A 95 -9.50 -0.16 -13.12
N PHE A 96 -10.25 0.23 -12.13
CA PHE A 96 -9.77 1.13 -11.08
C PHE A 96 -10.61 0.95 -9.80
N TYR A 97 -10.14 1.53 -8.69
CA TYR A 97 -10.83 1.47 -7.42
C TYR A 97 -11.57 2.78 -7.17
N VAL A 98 -12.81 2.67 -6.68
CA VAL A 98 -13.63 3.82 -6.30
C VAL A 98 -13.86 3.75 -4.80
N ASP A 99 -13.49 4.81 -4.08
CA ASP A 99 -13.55 4.83 -2.62
C ASP A 99 -13.63 6.29 -2.15
N ASP A 100 -14.51 6.58 -1.21
CA ASP A 100 -14.70 7.92 -0.66
C ASP A 100 -13.64 8.29 0.39
N ARG A 101 -12.79 7.33 0.79
CA ARG A 101 -11.75 7.52 1.81
C ARG A 101 -10.34 7.36 1.26
N ALA A 102 -10.19 7.37 -0.07
CA ALA A 102 -8.90 7.13 -0.71
C ALA A 102 -8.30 8.41 -1.29
N ILE A 103 -6.98 8.48 -1.25
CA ILE A 103 -6.20 9.51 -1.95
C ILE A 103 -5.15 8.82 -2.82
N ARG A 104 -4.61 9.58 -3.78
CA ARG A 104 -3.56 9.10 -4.65
C ARG A 104 -2.20 9.17 -3.95
N PRO A 105 -1.23 8.29 -4.32
CA PRO A 105 0.12 8.36 -3.74
C PRO A 105 0.76 9.74 -3.84
N SER A 106 0.58 10.46 -4.96
CA SER A 106 1.12 11.81 -5.15
C SER A 106 0.51 12.81 -4.16
N GLU A 107 -0.77 12.68 -3.87
CA GLU A 107 -1.45 13.53 -2.87
C GLU A 107 -0.95 13.21 -1.46
N PHE A 108 -0.79 11.93 -1.15
CA PHE A 108 -0.27 11.48 0.14
C PHE A 108 1.13 12.06 0.42
N VAL A 109 1.98 12.12 -0.59
CA VAL A 109 3.34 12.66 -0.48
C VAL A 109 3.33 14.18 -0.37
N ALA A 110 2.48 14.86 -1.13
CA ALA A 110 2.54 16.32 -1.29
C ALA A 110 1.75 17.10 -0.23
N MET A 111 0.79 16.48 0.44
CA MET A 111 -0.16 17.18 1.30
C MET A 111 0.14 16.96 2.78
N GLU A 112 -0.06 18.02 3.58
CA GLU A 112 -0.04 17.93 5.03
C GLU A 112 -1.28 17.16 5.54
N PRO A 113 -1.24 16.56 6.75
CA PRO A 113 -2.38 15.82 7.29
C PRO A 113 -3.70 16.59 7.29
N GLU A 114 -3.67 17.88 7.60
CA GLU A 114 -4.86 18.73 7.62
C GLU A 114 -5.47 18.89 6.22
N ALA A 115 -4.61 19.03 5.20
CA ALA A 115 -5.04 19.16 3.80
C ALA A 115 -5.67 17.86 3.30
N ILE A 116 -5.15 16.71 3.71
CA ILE A 116 -5.73 15.41 3.38
C ILE A 116 -7.12 15.29 3.99
N GLN A 117 -7.30 15.70 5.26
CA GLN A 117 -8.62 15.66 5.91
C GLN A 117 -9.63 16.55 5.19
N LEU A 118 -9.21 17.72 4.74
CA LEU A 118 -10.09 18.61 3.96
C LEU A 118 -10.48 17.99 2.61
N LEU A 119 -9.53 17.35 1.94
CA LEU A 119 -9.79 16.66 0.67
C LEU A 119 -10.83 15.54 0.86
N LEU A 120 -10.67 14.73 1.90
CA LEU A 120 -11.61 13.64 2.21
C LEU A 120 -12.98 14.18 2.59
N ALA A 121 -13.04 15.26 3.37
CA ALA A 121 -14.30 15.88 3.76
C ALA A 121 -15.06 16.45 2.56
N GLY A 122 -14.35 16.89 1.53
CA GLY A 122 -14.96 17.40 0.30
C GLY A 122 -15.83 16.38 -0.42
N GLU A 123 -15.45 15.10 -0.37
CA GLU A 123 -16.24 14.04 -0.98
C GLU A 123 -17.54 13.78 -0.24
N MET A 124 -17.57 14.08 1.06
CA MET A 124 -18.73 13.80 1.92
C MET A 124 -19.77 14.91 1.93
N SER A 125 -19.49 16.04 1.26
CA SER A 125 -20.38 17.20 1.29
C SER A 125 -21.36 17.28 0.09
#